data_addfa5865a126965bb3d02604e5fd931
#
_entry.id   addfa5865a126965bb3d02604e5fd931
#
_cell.length_a   1.000
_cell.length_b   1.000
_cell.length_c   1.000
_cell.angle_alpha   90.00
_cell.angle_beta   90.00
_cell.angle_gamma   90.00
#
_symmetry.space_group_name_H-M   'P 1'
#
loop_
_entity.id
_entity.type
_entity.pdbx_description
1 polymer ?
#
loop_
_entity_poly.entity_id
_entity_poly.type
_entity_poly.pdbx_seq_one_letter_code
_entity_poly.pdbx_strand_id
1 'polypeptide(L)'
;MLRRSVAVFLFLFCGVGCASQRPVTVTSPSPRPRWVDTPPSSQEFFYGVGAAPATGYPAEDRQKADYAARVDIASQLKIKISSVVADLMQYKQTSAGKKTREEYSAEYSQKISAIVDTTALEGSKIVQRWHDPQTDTYYSLASMSRLQFRARIKKQIENAQKLARDKYRYASEAQRAGNITAALRYYADALNELEVLQDIPFEVDLDGDGTKEYFRPEVERRIEGIVSGLQILTKNNNQKGKVGKPLPRPLVARVLYRGLPVKDMPLVFMFVRGQGQLDEKVQTNSEGEGSSKVYRLESVGALVVEARADLAEIMGARAIEALKVVEAPRGRFTFSAEAVKVVVRVSEENLGVRVLDSFVEAAIVAELTRAGFAVVSPEEARRWFSLAGVQQAMGGEYRAVQEAGKRLGADVVIVGRASTIFSSQALGTAKCCYARATVRAIETSSGEVLAAADLSQVKGFANTAKKAGLKALREVSARIAPEIVGPLQP
;
A
#
# COMPACT_ATOMS: atom_id res chain seq x y z
N MET A 1 27.79 2.18 66.13
CA MET A 1 28.48 3.22 66.93
C MET A 1 27.63 4.44 66.96
N LEU A 2 27.28 4.78 67.98
CA LEU A 2 26.94 5.81 68.98
C LEU A 2 25.66 6.58 68.56
N ARG A 3 24.55 6.42 69.33
CA ARG A 3 24.11 6.91 70.67
C ARG A 3 24.16 8.44 70.73
N ARG A 4 23.06 9.17 70.94
CA ARG A 4 22.29 9.40 72.21
C ARG A 4 21.27 10.52 71.90
N SER A 5 20.08 10.51 72.29
CA SER A 5 19.32 10.53 73.54
C SER A 5 18.65 11.88 73.73
N VAL A 6 17.34 11.89 73.78
CA VAL A 6 16.41 12.27 74.87
C VAL A 6 16.45 13.73 75.35
N ALA A 7 15.30 14.39 75.25
CA ALA A 7 14.64 14.99 76.46
C ALA A 7 13.18 15.40 76.19
N VAL A 8 12.34 14.84 76.94
CA VAL A 8 10.91 15.17 77.22
C VAL A 8 10.85 16.47 77.96
N PHE A 9 9.94 17.37 77.56
CA PHE A 9 9.34 18.31 78.59
C PHE A 9 7.87 18.52 78.28
N LEU A 10 7.10 18.03 79.19
CA LEU A 10 5.65 18.19 79.35
C LEU A 10 5.37 19.54 80.01
N PHE A 11 4.55 20.40 79.39
CA PHE A 11 3.88 21.50 80.10
C PHE A 11 2.43 21.59 79.62
N LEU A 12 1.56 21.20 80.54
CA LEU A 12 0.13 21.51 80.55
C LEU A 12 -0.05 22.98 80.81
N PHE A 13 -0.76 23.68 79.92
CA PHE A 13 -1.44 24.93 80.34
C PHE A 13 -2.83 24.95 79.68
N CYS A 14 -3.86 24.82 80.57
CA CYS A 14 -5.25 25.16 80.26
C CYS A 14 -5.37 26.67 80.07
N GLY A 15 -5.69 27.11 78.89
CA GLY A 15 -6.09 28.49 78.57
C GLY A 15 -7.42 28.48 77.81
N VAL A 16 -8.49 28.81 78.53
CA VAL A 16 -9.80 29.12 77.92
C VAL A 16 -9.67 30.39 77.12
N GLY A 17 -9.67 30.24 75.81
CA GLY A 17 -9.61 31.33 74.82
C GLY A 17 -10.91 31.41 74.06
N CYS A 18 -11.66 32.48 74.21
CA CYS A 18 -12.83 32.84 73.43
C CYS A 18 -12.58 32.73 71.93
N ALA A 19 -13.34 31.90 71.24
CA ALA A 19 -13.42 31.91 69.82
C ALA A 19 -14.04 33.25 69.37
N SER A 20 -13.20 34.19 68.93
CA SER A 20 -13.64 35.30 68.11
C SER A 20 -14.00 34.80 66.76
N GLN A 21 -15.27 34.69 66.49
CA GLN A 21 -15.75 34.53 65.10
C GLN A 21 -15.26 35.75 64.30
N ARG A 22 -14.27 35.55 63.45
CA ARG A 22 -13.93 36.53 62.39
C ARG A 22 -15.17 36.69 61.55
N PRO A 23 -15.67 37.91 61.29
CA PRO A 23 -16.74 38.12 60.37
C PRO A 23 -16.28 37.59 59.01
N VAL A 24 -17.02 36.64 58.49
CA VAL A 24 -16.89 36.27 57.06
C VAL A 24 -17.28 37.52 56.31
N THR A 25 -16.28 38.23 55.83
CA THR A 25 -16.50 39.31 54.85
C THR A 25 -17.12 38.66 53.64
N VAL A 26 -18.43 38.74 53.50
CA VAL A 26 -19.15 38.48 52.28
C VAL A 26 -18.67 39.54 51.31
N THR A 27 -17.63 39.22 50.54
CA THR A 27 -17.20 40.02 49.39
C THR A 27 -18.39 40.08 48.46
N SER A 28 -18.99 41.26 48.34
CA SER A 28 -20.04 41.52 47.36
C SER A 28 -19.56 41.00 46.01
N PRO A 29 -20.38 40.26 45.25
CA PRO A 29 -19.98 39.77 43.97
C PRO A 29 -19.49 40.93 43.08
N SER A 30 -18.30 40.82 42.55
CA SER A 30 -17.73 41.82 41.65
C SER A 30 -18.72 42.11 40.53
N PRO A 31 -19.07 43.39 40.26
CA PRO A 31 -20.06 43.70 39.24
C PRO A 31 -19.62 43.13 37.89
N ARG A 32 -20.59 42.68 37.09
CA ARG A 32 -20.32 42.10 35.75
C ARG A 32 -19.50 43.08 34.90
N PRO A 33 -18.29 42.65 34.47
CA PRO A 33 -17.42 43.49 33.66
C PRO A 33 -18.05 43.78 32.28
N ARG A 34 -17.94 45.00 31.78
CA ARG A 34 -18.49 45.37 30.47
C ARG A 34 -17.93 44.56 29.30
N TRP A 35 -16.69 44.08 29.42
CA TRP A 35 -16.04 43.29 28.37
C TRP A 35 -16.67 41.93 28.15
N VAL A 36 -17.47 41.44 29.09
CA VAL A 36 -18.17 40.15 28.94
C VAL A 36 -19.22 40.21 27.82
N ASP A 37 -19.95 41.32 27.77
CA ASP A 37 -21.01 41.56 26.78
C ASP A 37 -20.54 42.37 25.56
N THR A 38 -19.54 43.21 25.76
CA THR A 38 -18.99 44.07 24.71
C THR A 38 -17.46 44.06 24.77
N PRO A 39 -16.81 43.18 23.98
CA PRO A 39 -15.35 43.16 23.92
C PRO A 39 -14.75 44.52 23.57
N PRO A 40 -13.60 44.88 24.17
CA PRO A 40 -12.94 46.18 23.85
C PRO A 40 -12.57 46.20 22.36
N SER A 41 -12.78 47.38 21.70
CA SER A 41 -12.32 47.64 20.37
C SER A 41 -11.02 48.45 20.43
N SER A 42 -9.98 48.01 19.69
CA SER A 42 -8.67 48.64 19.65
C SER A 42 -8.03 48.55 18.27
N GLN A 43 -7.28 49.60 17.88
CA GLN A 43 -6.43 49.54 16.71
C GLN A 43 -5.13 48.77 16.94
N GLU A 44 -4.71 48.60 18.19
CA GLU A 44 -3.43 47.96 18.55
C GLU A 44 -3.59 46.48 18.93
N PHE A 45 -4.77 46.11 19.40
CA PHE A 45 -5.02 44.74 19.89
C PHE A 45 -6.26 44.13 19.25
N PHE A 46 -6.22 42.80 19.11
CA PHE A 46 -7.40 41.96 18.99
C PHE A 46 -7.82 41.51 20.38
N TYR A 47 -9.11 41.48 20.66
CA TYR A 47 -9.68 40.94 21.89
C TYR A 47 -10.63 39.82 21.58
N GLY A 48 -10.61 38.79 22.42
CA GLY A 48 -11.55 37.69 22.37
C GLY A 48 -12.10 37.35 23.72
N VAL A 49 -13.37 37.02 23.81
CA VAL A 49 -14.05 36.61 25.03
C VAL A 49 -14.41 35.13 24.92
N GLY A 50 -14.10 34.40 25.99
CA GLY A 50 -14.46 33.00 26.13
C GLY A 50 -15.26 32.77 27.38
N ALA A 51 -16.18 31.83 27.36
CA ALA A 51 -17.01 31.39 28.48
C ALA A 51 -16.95 29.88 28.64
N ALA A 52 -17.00 29.41 29.87
CA ALA A 52 -17.13 28.00 30.20
C ALA A 52 -18.02 27.83 31.44
N PRO A 53 -19.07 27.00 31.42
CA PRO A 53 -19.88 26.69 32.58
C PRO A 53 -19.04 25.98 33.66
N ALA A 54 -19.34 26.21 34.92
CA ALA A 54 -18.69 25.55 36.02
C ALA A 54 -19.09 24.06 36.06
N THR A 55 -18.10 23.18 36.18
CA THR A 55 -18.29 21.72 36.30
C THR A 55 -17.89 21.17 37.66
N GLY A 56 -17.59 22.06 38.63
CA GLY A 56 -17.06 21.71 39.96
C GLY A 56 -15.53 21.60 40.01
N TYR A 57 -14.84 21.85 38.89
CA TYR A 57 -13.38 21.88 38.79
C TYR A 57 -12.88 23.25 38.33
N PRO A 58 -12.78 24.23 39.25
CA PRO A 58 -12.55 25.65 38.89
C PRO A 58 -11.27 25.91 38.09
N ALA A 59 -10.25 25.08 38.25
CA ALA A 59 -9.00 25.19 37.46
C ALA A 59 -9.20 24.84 36.03
N GLU A 60 -9.88 23.73 35.75
CA GLU A 60 -10.20 23.25 34.43
C GLU A 60 -11.19 24.16 33.71
N ASP A 61 -12.22 24.61 34.42
CA ASP A 61 -13.24 25.51 33.86
C ASP A 61 -12.65 26.85 33.47
N ARG A 62 -11.71 27.39 34.24
CA ARG A 62 -10.92 28.58 33.88
C ARG A 62 -10.07 28.31 32.61
N GLN A 63 -9.44 27.14 32.52
CA GLN A 63 -8.65 26.80 31.31
C GLN A 63 -9.54 26.70 30.06
N LYS A 64 -10.75 26.15 30.18
CA LYS A 64 -11.72 26.09 29.07
C LYS A 64 -12.14 27.48 28.65
N ALA A 65 -12.46 28.41 29.60
CA ALA A 65 -12.76 29.79 29.28
C ALA A 65 -11.59 30.52 28.62
N ASP A 66 -10.35 30.30 29.10
CA ASP A 66 -9.13 30.85 28.53
C ASP A 66 -8.92 30.37 27.08
N TYR A 67 -9.13 29.07 26.82
CA TYR A 67 -9.03 28.51 25.49
C TYR A 67 -10.10 29.07 24.55
N ALA A 68 -11.37 29.15 25.01
CA ALA A 68 -12.46 29.74 24.25
C ALA A 68 -12.18 31.20 23.85
N ALA A 69 -11.59 31.99 24.74
CA ALA A 69 -11.22 33.40 24.51
C ALA A 69 -10.13 33.48 23.39
N ARG A 70 -9.19 32.57 23.36
CA ARG A 70 -8.15 32.51 22.32
C ARG A 70 -8.72 32.07 20.96
N VAL A 71 -9.66 31.11 20.98
CA VAL A 71 -10.38 30.66 19.79
C VAL A 71 -11.22 31.78 19.19
N ASP A 72 -11.82 32.65 20.02
CA ASP A 72 -12.54 33.82 19.52
C ASP A 72 -11.63 34.81 18.79
N ILE A 73 -10.42 35.10 19.31
CA ILE A 73 -9.40 35.87 18.58
C ILE A 73 -9.06 35.20 17.24
N ALA A 74 -8.83 33.88 17.24
CA ALA A 74 -8.51 33.13 16.03
C ALA A 74 -9.61 33.28 14.97
N SER A 75 -10.87 33.17 15.37
CA SER A 75 -12.04 33.33 14.48
C SER A 75 -12.10 34.73 13.85
N GLN A 76 -11.86 35.79 14.65
CA GLN A 76 -11.79 37.17 14.13
C GLN A 76 -10.66 37.38 13.12
N LEU A 77 -9.48 36.73 13.36
CA LEU A 77 -8.33 36.79 12.45
C LEU A 77 -8.61 36.08 11.12
N LYS A 78 -9.28 34.93 11.14
CA LYS A 78 -9.69 34.19 9.93
C LYS A 78 -10.50 35.07 8.98
N ILE A 79 -11.50 35.78 9.50
CA ILE A 79 -12.36 36.67 8.73
C ILE A 79 -11.55 37.83 8.10
N LYS A 80 -10.62 38.40 8.86
CA LYS A 80 -9.81 39.55 8.37
C LYS A 80 -8.72 39.17 7.38
N ILE A 81 -8.10 38.01 7.55
CA ILE A 81 -7.09 37.52 6.61
C ILE A 81 -7.72 37.20 5.26
N SER A 82 -8.90 36.60 5.24
CA SER A 82 -9.64 36.37 4.00
C SER A 82 -9.88 37.66 3.20
N SER A 83 -10.10 38.80 3.87
CA SER A 83 -10.25 40.11 3.19
C SER A 83 -8.93 40.67 2.67
N VAL A 84 -7.84 40.56 3.46
CA VAL A 84 -6.49 41.08 3.05
C VAL A 84 -5.96 40.27 1.85
N VAL A 85 -6.24 38.96 1.84
CA VAL A 85 -5.86 38.12 0.73
C VAL A 85 -6.71 38.38 -0.52
N ALA A 86 -8.00 38.62 -0.36
CA ALA A 86 -8.85 39.03 -1.48
C ALA A 86 -8.35 40.34 -2.12
N ASP A 87 -7.89 41.28 -1.30
CA ASP A 87 -7.32 42.56 -1.78
C ASP A 87 -5.97 42.36 -2.50
N LEU A 88 -5.10 41.45 -2.00
CA LEU A 88 -3.85 41.08 -2.66
C LEU A 88 -4.08 40.35 -3.99
N MET A 89 -5.13 39.53 -4.08
CA MET A 89 -5.50 38.84 -5.31
C MET A 89 -6.14 39.78 -6.37
N GLN A 90 -6.84 40.80 -5.95
CA GLN A 90 -7.44 41.78 -6.88
C GLN A 90 -6.39 42.54 -7.69
N TYR A 91 -5.21 42.76 -7.13
CA TYR A 91 -4.09 43.42 -7.81
C TYR A 91 -3.42 42.57 -8.90
N LYS A 92 -3.59 41.23 -8.89
CA LYS A 92 -2.88 40.27 -9.78
C LYS A 92 -3.72 39.57 -10.83
N GLN A 93 -4.93 40.02 -11.11
CA GLN A 93 -5.88 39.40 -12.05
C GLN A 93 -5.45 39.45 -13.53
N THR A 94 -4.28 39.97 -13.86
CA THR A 94 -3.81 40.16 -15.24
C THR A 94 -2.95 39.03 -15.80
N SER A 95 -2.58 37.97 -15.04
CA SER A 95 -1.52 37.05 -15.50
C SER A 95 -1.76 35.57 -15.39
N ALA A 96 -2.84 35.04 -14.82
CA ALA A 96 -3.01 33.58 -14.67
C ALA A 96 -4.45 33.12 -14.95
N GLY A 97 -4.63 32.41 -16.06
CA GLY A 97 -5.91 31.87 -16.48
C GLY A 97 -6.35 30.62 -15.72
N LYS A 98 -7.68 30.46 -15.60
CA LYS A 98 -8.49 29.24 -15.47
C LYS A 98 -8.97 28.73 -14.12
N LYS A 99 -8.74 29.37 -12.96
CA LYS A 99 -9.56 29.03 -11.77
C LYS A 99 -10.45 30.20 -11.37
N THR A 100 -11.68 29.93 -10.95
CA THR A 100 -12.59 30.98 -10.52
C THR A 100 -12.20 31.53 -9.14
N ARG A 101 -12.48 32.82 -8.92
CA ARG A 101 -12.18 33.53 -7.66
C ARG A 101 -12.73 32.83 -6.40
N GLU A 102 -13.81 32.10 -6.54
CA GLU A 102 -14.51 31.44 -5.44
C GLU A 102 -13.82 30.12 -5.03
N GLU A 103 -13.27 29.33 -5.97
CA GLU A 103 -12.51 28.12 -5.68
C GLU A 103 -11.20 28.41 -4.96
N TYR A 104 -10.49 29.49 -5.35
CA TYR A 104 -9.27 29.93 -4.65
C TYR A 104 -9.57 30.45 -3.24
N SER A 105 -10.68 31.15 -3.06
CA SER A 105 -11.06 31.75 -1.78
C SER A 105 -11.42 30.70 -0.71
N ALA A 106 -12.12 29.63 -1.10
CA ALA A 106 -12.56 28.58 -0.18
C ALA A 106 -11.39 27.69 0.31
N GLU A 107 -10.52 27.29 -0.60
CA GLU A 107 -9.34 26.44 -0.31
C GLU A 107 -8.30 27.19 0.52
N TYR A 108 -8.13 28.48 0.25
CA TYR A 108 -7.25 29.39 0.97
C TYR A 108 -7.72 29.67 2.41
N SER A 109 -9.03 29.86 2.60
CA SER A 109 -9.62 30.09 3.92
C SER A 109 -9.40 28.95 4.90
N GLN A 110 -9.45 27.68 4.44
CA GLN A 110 -9.24 26.52 5.30
C GLN A 110 -7.81 26.39 5.82
N LYS A 111 -6.84 26.69 5.00
CA LYS A 111 -5.42 26.46 5.29
C LYS A 111 -4.76 27.63 6.05
N ILE A 112 -5.14 28.85 5.78
CA ILE A 112 -4.81 29.99 6.66
C ILE A 112 -5.44 29.81 8.03
N SER A 113 -6.59 29.19 8.11
CA SER A 113 -7.23 28.86 9.38
C SER A 113 -6.29 28.10 10.33
N ALA A 114 -5.55 27.11 9.87
CA ALA A 114 -4.64 26.33 10.71
C ALA A 114 -3.43 27.14 11.21
N ILE A 115 -2.87 28.04 10.37
CA ILE A 115 -1.75 28.92 10.76
C ILE A 115 -2.23 29.96 11.77
N VAL A 116 -3.42 30.51 11.55
CA VAL A 116 -4.04 31.50 12.45
C VAL A 116 -4.34 30.89 13.79
N ASP A 117 -4.88 29.68 13.82
CA ASP A 117 -5.21 28.98 15.07
C ASP A 117 -3.95 28.81 15.94
N THR A 118 -2.89 28.27 15.37
CA THR A 118 -1.62 28.09 16.08
C THR A 118 -1.03 29.44 16.54
N THR A 119 -0.99 30.43 15.65
CA THR A 119 -0.41 31.76 15.94
C THR A 119 -1.25 32.52 16.96
N ALA A 120 -2.58 32.42 16.91
CA ALA A 120 -3.48 33.06 17.88
C ALA A 120 -3.38 32.42 19.26
N LEU A 121 -3.30 31.08 19.32
CA LEU A 121 -3.13 30.35 20.58
C LEU A 121 -1.82 30.72 21.29
N GLU A 122 -0.70 30.76 20.54
CA GLU A 122 0.62 31.08 21.07
C GLU A 122 0.85 32.57 21.36
N GLY A 123 0.23 33.46 20.59
CA GLY A 123 0.45 34.90 20.64
C GLY A 123 -0.49 35.67 21.54
N SER A 124 -1.56 35.06 21.99
CA SER A 124 -2.56 35.71 22.85
C SER A 124 -2.23 35.56 24.34
N LYS A 125 -2.60 36.60 25.11
CA LYS A 125 -2.47 36.61 26.59
C LYS A 125 -3.84 36.79 27.21
N ILE A 126 -4.11 36.07 28.29
CA ILE A 126 -5.29 36.31 29.06
C ILE A 126 -5.05 37.54 29.95
N VAL A 127 -5.87 38.56 29.76
CA VAL A 127 -5.72 39.84 30.43
C VAL A 127 -6.68 40.02 31.62
N GLN A 128 -7.87 39.39 31.56
CA GLN A 128 -8.83 39.43 32.64
C GLN A 128 -9.59 38.10 32.70
N ARG A 129 -10.04 37.76 33.89
CA ARG A 129 -10.96 36.63 34.16
C ARG A 129 -12.04 37.12 35.13
N TRP A 130 -13.23 36.60 34.94
CA TRP A 130 -14.35 36.86 35.83
C TRP A 130 -15.23 35.61 35.93
N HIS A 131 -15.79 35.40 37.13
CA HIS A 131 -16.73 34.31 37.40
C HIS A 131 -18.08 34.93 37.71
N ASP A 132 -19.10 34.53 36.98
CA ASP A 132 -20.48 34.94 37.23
C ASP A 132 -21.11 34.00 38.27
N PRO A 133 -21.37 34.49 39.49
CA PRO A 133 -21.97 33.65 40.52
C PRO A 133 -23.45 33.37 40.29
N GLN A 134 -24.12 34.08 39.38
CA GLN A 134 -25.54 33.88 39.08
C GLN A 134 -25.74 32.74 38.06
N THR A 135 -24.89 32.70 37.05
CA THR A 135 -24.96 31.67 36.02
C THR A 135 -23.94 30.57 36.18
N ASP A 136 -23.12 30.64 37.23
CA ASP A 136 -22.01 29.75 37.54
C ASP A 136 -21.12 29.51 36.30
N THR A 137 -20.68 30.63 35.67
CA THR A 137 -19.92 30.61 34.41
C THR A 137 -18.62 31.38 34.55
N TYR A 138 -17.53 30.77 34.13
CA TYR A 138 -16.21 31.43 34.02
C TYR A 138 -16.06 32.14 32.68
N TYR A 139 -15.61 33.38 32.76
CA TYR A 139 -15.30 34.20 31.57
C TYR A 139 -13.84 34.61 31.57
N SER A 140 -13.26 34.64 30.39
CA SER A 140 -11.89 35.09 30.15
C SER A 140 -11.85 36.08 29.01
N LEU A 141 -11.06 37.15 29.17
CA LEU A 141 -10.73 38.10 28.13
C LEU A 141 -9.28 37.83 27.68
N ALA A 142 -9.10 37.51 26.44
CA ALA A 142 -7.79 37.41 25.81
C ALA A 142 -7.47 38.65 24.98
N SER A 143 -6.19 39.01 24.86
CA SER A 143 -5.71 40.03 23.96
C SER A 143 -4.53 39.55 23.13
N MET A 144 -4.38 40.09 21.92
CA MET A 144 -3.25 39.80 21.01
C MET A 144 -2.85 41.07 20.30
N SER A 145 -1.56 41.40 20.31
CA SER A 145 -1.04 42.57 19.60
C SER A 145 -1.09 42.37 18.07
N ARG A 146 -1.72 43.32 17.38
CA ARG A 146 -1.79 43.31 15.90
C ARG A 146 -0.40 43.44 15.26
N LEU A 147 0.50 44.22 15.88
CA LEU A 147 1.87 44.38 15.41
C LEU A 147 2.65 43.07 15.53
N GLN A 148 2.57 42.42 16.69
CA GLN A 148 3.24 41.14 16.92
C GLN A 148 2.69 40.04 16.01
N PHE A 149 1.38 40.00 15.80
CA PHE A 149 0.77 39.07 14.86
C PHE A 149 1.30 39.24 13.44
N ARG A 150 1.29 40.47 12.92
CA ARG A 150 1.82 40.79 11.58
C ARG A 150 3.30 40.40 11.45
N ALA A 151 4.10 40.71 12.48
CA ALA A 151 5.53 40.38 12.48
C ALA A 151 5.76 38.85 12.45
N ARG A 152 4.97 38.07 13.18
CA ARG A 152 5.05 36.59 13.17
C ARG A 152 4.70 36.04 11.80
N ILE A 153 3.56 36.44 11.22
CA ILE A 153 3.15 36.00 9.88
C ILE A 153 4.21 36.37 8.85
N LYS A 154 4.72 37.60 8.87
CA LYS A 154 5.81 38.02 7.97
C LYS A 154 7.03 37.10 8.10
N LYS A 155 7.46 36.80 9.33
CA LYS A 155 8.60 35.90 9.60
C LYS A 155 8.36 34.47 9.10
N GLN A 156 7.15 33.95 9.27
CA GLN A 156 6.79 32.63 8.75
C GLN A 156 6.87 32.58 7.21
N ILE A 157 6.35 33.61 6.54
CA ILE A 157 6.45 33.77 5.08
C ILE A 157 7.92 33.82 4.63
N GLU A 158 8.72 34.68 5.25
CA GLU A 158 10.14 34.84 4.92
C GLU A 158 10.93 33.52 5.14
N ASN A 159 10.63 32.79 6.23
CA ASN A 159 11.25 31.49 6.50
C ASN A 159 10.85 30.45 5.44
N ALA A 160 9.56 30.34 5.11
CA ALA A 160 9.08 29.40 4.09
C ALA A 160 9.70 29.69 2.71
N GLN A 161 9.76 30.97 2.32
CA GLN A 161 10.42 31.39 1.07
C GLN A 161 11.92 31.09 1.07
N LYS A 162 12.60 31.26 2.21
CA LYS A 162 14.02 30.91 2.33
C LYS A 162 14.23 29.41 2.18
N LEU A 163 13.47 28.60 2.92
CA LEU A 163 13.56 27.13 2.86
C LEU A 163 13.27 26.63 1.44
N ALA A 164 12.22 27.15 0.79
CA ALA A 164 11.89 26.78 -0.59
C ALA A 164 13.04 27.10 -1.56
N ARG A 165 13.68 28.27 -1.45
CA ARG A 165 14.86 28.62 -2.26
C ARG A 165 16.05 27.71 -1.98
N ASP A 166 16.33 27.39 -0.72
CA ASP A 166 17.41 26.47 -0.37
C ASP A 166 17.18 25.08 -0.97
N LYS A 167 15.93 24.57 -0.89
CA LYS A 167 15.55 23.29 -1.52
C LYS A 167 15.69 23.33 -3.05
N TYR A 168 15.26 24.42 -3.70
CA TYR A 168 15.45 24.61 -5.14
C TYR A 168 16.94 24.57 -5.53
N ARG A 169 17.79 25.26 -4.76
CA ARG A 169 19.24 25.25 -4.99
C ARG A 169 19.80 23.82 -4.90
N TYR A 170 19.45 23.06 -3.85
CA TYR A 170 19.85 21.65 -3.72
C TYR A 170 19.35 20.80 -4.88
N ALA A 171 18.13 21.03 -5.34
CA ALA A 171 17.56 20.36 -6.51
C ALA A 171 18.38 20.66 -7.78
N SER A 172 18.70 21.91 -8.04
CA SER A 172 19.50 22.34 -9.19
C SER A 172 20.93 21.77 -9.15
N GLU A 173 21.56 21.77 -7.97
CA GLU A 173 22.89 21.17 -7.76
C GLU A 173 22.85 19.65 -8.00
N ALA A 174 21.84 18.95 -7.46
CA ALA A 174 21.64 17.51 -7.69
C ALA A 174 21.40 17.18 -9.16
N GLN A 175 20.61 18.00 -9.85
CA GLN A 175 20.35 17.84 -11.29
C GLN A 175 21.61 18.03 -12.13
N ARG A 176 22.42 19.03 -11.83
CA ARG A 176 23.73 19.28 -12.50
C ARG A 176 24.72 18.14 -12.24
N ALA A 177 24.69 17.57 -11.03
CA ALA A 177 25.51 16.42 -10.66
C ALA A 177 24.99 15.07 -11.24
N GLY A 178 23.87 15.08 -12.00
CA GLY A 178 23.27 13.88 -12.55
C GLY A 178 22.44 13.05 -11.55
N ASN A 179 22.28 13.51 -10.32
CA ASN A 179 21.43 12.83 -9.32
C ASN A 179 19.97 13.23 -9.48
N ILE A 180 19.32 12.64 -10.48
CA ILE A 180 17.97 13.02 -10.93
C ILE A 180 16.90 12.66 -9.88
N THR A 181 17.04 11.52 -9.21
CA THR A 181 16.11 11.11 -8.14
C THR A 181 16.13 12.10 -6.98
N ALA A 182 17.31 12.52 -6.52
CA ALA A 182 17.43 13.54 -5.49
C ALA A 182 16.93 14.91 -5.96
N ALA A 183 17.17 15.29 -7.22
CA ALA A 183 16.68 16.54 -7.78
C ALA A 183 15.16 16.61 -7.76
N LEU A 184 14.45 15.55 -8.19
CA LEU A 184 12.99 15.49 -8.14
C LEU A 184 12.47 15.62 -6.69
N ARG A 185 13.12 14.94 -5.73
CA ARG A 185 12.75 15.03 -4.32
C ARG A 185 12.89 16.45 -3.79
N TYR A 186 14.04 17.10 -4.01
CA TYR A 186 14.26 18.46 -3.53
C TYR A 186 13.36 19.50 -4.22
N TYR A 187 13.03 19.33 -5.51
CA TYR A 187 12.03 20.20 -6.15
C TYR A 187 10.65 20.03 -5.54
N ALA A 188 10.23 18.78 -5.24
CA ALA A 188 8.98 18.54 -4.55
C ALA A 188 8.98 19.10 -3.12
N ASP A 189 10.09 18.95 -2.38
CA ASP A 189 10.27 19.57 -1.07
C ASP A 189 10.14 21.09 -1.14
N ALA A 190 10.70 21.72 -2.19
CA ALA A 190 10.58 23.17 -2.40
C ALA A 190 9.12 23.62 -2.58
N LEU A 191 8.30 22.83 -3.28
CA LEU A 191 6.86 23.08 -3.40
C LEU A 191 6.13 22.87 -2.07
N ASN A 192 6.50 21.85 -1.29
CA ASN A 192 5.91 21.59 0.01
C ASN A 192 6.18 22.69 1.02
N GLU A 193 7.36 23.32 1.01
CA GLU A 193 7.67 24.46 1.87
C GLU A 193 6.78 25.68 1.55
N LEU A 194 6.30 25.80 0.31
CA LEU A 194 5.35 26.83 -0.09
C LEU A 194 3.90 26.51 0.27
N GLU A 195 3.61 25.30 0.75
CA GLU A 195 2.25 24.92 1.12
C GLU A 195 1.66 25.86 2.19
N VAL A 196 2.52 26.36 3.07
CA VAL A 196 2.16 27.39 4.06
C VAL A 196 1.76 28.71 3.41
N LEU A 197 2.31 29.01 2.24
CA LEU A 197 2.10 30.26 1.52
C LEU A 197 0.98 30.22 0.49
N GLN A 198 0.60 29.06 0.12
CA GLN A 198 -0.45 28.55 -0.76
C GLN A 198 -0.99 29.44 -1.89
N ASP A 199 -0.34 30.24 -2.53
CA ASP A 199 -0.72 31.10 -3.66
C ASP A 199 -0.34 32.57 -3.43
N ILE A 200 0.43 32.88 -2.38
CA ILE A 200 1.12 34.14 -2.35
C ILE A 200 2.20 34.05 -3.44
N PRO A 201 1.99 34.66 -4.61
CA PRO A 201 2.99 34.62 -5.65
C PRO A 201 4.25 35.28 -5.11
N PHE A 202 5.37 34.58 -5.14
CA PHE A 202 6.62 35.26 -4.88
C PHE A 202 7.53 35.11 -6.09
N GLU A 203 8.08 36.26 -6.47
CA GLU A 203 9.04 36.39 -7.54
C GLU A 203 10.44 36.30 -6.95
N VAL A 204 11.31 35.60 -7.61
CA VAL A 204 12.70 35.40 -7.18
C VAL A 204 13.58 35.23 -8.41
N ASP A 205 14.78 35.80 -8.35
CA ASP A 205 15.86 35.49 -9.27
C ASP A 205 16.48 34.15 -8.82
N LEU A 206 16.15 33.08 -9.56
CA LEU A 206 16.57 31.70 -9.22
C LEU A 206 17.94 31.35 -9.78
N ASP A 207 18.27 31.88 -10.94
CA ASP A 207 19.51 31.57 -11.66
C ASP A 207 20.60 32.62 -11.48
N GLY A 208 20.32 33.75 -10.80
CA GLY A 208 21.25 34.82 -10.52
C GLY A 208 21.55 35.70 -11.74
N ASP A 209 20.69 35.64 -12.74
CA ASP A 209 20.86 36.43 -14.01
C ASP A 209 20.13 37.78 -14.00
N GLY A 210 19.48 38.14 -12.86
CA GLY A 210 18.69 39.32 -12.70
C GLY A 210 17.23 39.21 -13.15
N THR A 211 16.85 38.09 -13.76
CA THR A 211 15.47 37.82 -14.19
C THR A 211 14.63 37.28 -13.02
N LYS A 212 13.53 37.96 -12.71
CA LYS A 212 12.59 37.46 -11.69
C LYS A 212 11.53 36.58 -12.29
N GLU A 213 11.40 35.40 -11.73
CA GLU A 213 10.42 34.41 -12.13
C GLU A 213 9.46 34.10 -10.97
N TYR A 214 8.26 33.65 -11.29
CA TYR A 214 7.36 33.10 -10.28
C TYR A 214 7.86 31.74 -9.84
N PHE A 215 8.15 31.59 -8.55
CA PHE A 215 8.84 30.44 -8.01
C PHE A 215 8.11 29.12 -8.28
N ARG A 216 6.80 29.03 -7.93
CA ARG A 216 6.04 27.79 -8.10
C ARG A 216 5.97 27.31 -9.56
N PRO A 217 5.54 28.11 -10.54
CA PRO A 217 5.51 27.69 -11.94
C PRO A 217 6.88 27.25 -12.46
N GLU A 218 7.95 27.90 -12.03
CA GLU A 218 9.30 27.53 -12.47
C GLU A 218 9.72 26.16 -11.89
N VAL A 219 9.45 25.90 -10.60
CA VAL A 219 9.74 24.58 -10.00
C VAL A 219 8.92 23.48 -10.67
N GLU A 220 7.63 23.71 -10.94
CA GLU A 220 6.75 22.80 -11.67
C GLU A 220 7.31 22.52 -13.07
N ARG A 221 7.71 23.52 -13.81
CA ARG A 221 8.35 23.40 -15.13
C ARG A 221 9.65 22.58 -15.08
N ARG A 222 10.48 22.73 -14.02
CA ARG A 222 11.71 21.93 -13.83
C ARG A 222 11.38 20.47 -13.60
N ILE A 223 10.39 20.17 -12.76
CA ILE A 223 9.94 18.79 -12.52
C ILE A 223 9.43 18.17 -13.83
N GLU A 224 8.53 18.85 -14.55
CA GLU A 224 8.00 18.38 -15.83
C GLU A 224 9.12 18.14 -16.85
N GLY A 225 10.10 19.04 -16.94
CA GLY A 225 11.26 18.91 -17.82
C GLY A 225 12.16 17.71 -17.46
N ILE A 226 12.27 17.39 -16.16
CA ILE A 226 12.97 16.16 -15.75
C ILE A 226 12.17 14.94 -16.14
N VAL A 227 10.89 14.87 -15.75
CA VAL A 227 10.07 13.67 -15.95
C VAL A 227 9.88 13.36 -17.44
N SER A 228 9.65 14.39 -18.27
CA SER A 228 9.55 14.22 -19.73
C SER A 228 10.87 13.78 -20.38
N GLY A 229 12.00 14.10 -19.75
CA GLY A 229 13.33 13.66 -20.21
C GLY A 229 13.72 12.25 -19.76
N LEU A 230 12.93 11.61 -18.87
CA LEU A 230 13.16 10.24 -18.42
C LEU A 230 12.71 9.23 -19.49
N GLN A 231 13.50 8.18 -19.67
CA GLN A 231 13.19 7.05 -20.54
C GLN A 231 13.42 5.73 -19.83
N ILE A 232 12.57 4.75 -20.05
CA ILE A 232 12.75 3.39 -19.53
C ILE A 232 12.97 2.45 -20.71
N LEU A 233 14.17 1.89 -20.80
CA LEU A 233 14.53 0.84 -21.76
C LEU A 233 14.40 -0.52 -21.10
N THR A 234 13.89 -1.51 -21.83
CA THR A 234 13.65 -2.85 -21.31
C THR A 234 14.62 -3.86 -21.92
N LYS A 235 15.19 -4.74 -21.07
CA LYS A 235 16.04 -5.86 -21.48
C LYS A 235 15.37 -7.18 -21.11
N ASN A 236 15.79 -8.26 -21.79
CA ASN A 236 15.28 -9.61 -21.59
C ASN A 236 13.80 -9.78 -21.99
N ASN A 237 13.40 -9.06 -23.04
CA ASN A 237 12.11 -9.27 -23.70
C ASN A 237 12.04 -10.61 -24.44
N ASN A 238 10.83 -11.00 -24.86
CA ASN A 238 10.54 -12.16 -25.71
C ASN A 238 11.03 -13.51 -25.15
N GLN A 239 11.07 -13.61 -23.83
CA GLN A 239 11.37 -14.87 -23.15
C GLN A 239 10.21 -15.84 -23.31
N LYS A 240 10.53 -17.13 -23.28
CA LYS A 240 9.55 -18.21 -23.17
C LYS A 240 9.63 -18.79 -21.76
N GLY A 241 8.51 -18.87 -21.10
CA GLY A 241 8.36 -19.47 -19.79
C GLY A 241 7.33 -20.59 -19.79
N LYS A 242 7.11 -21.20 -18.65
CA LYS A 242 6.07 -22.21 -18.42
C LYS A 242 5.23 -21.81 -17.23
N VAL A 243 3.95 -22.08 -17.28
CA VAL A 243 3.05 -21.87 -16.14
C VAL A 243 3.53 -22.68 -14.94
N GLY A 244 3.44 -22.11 -13.74
CA GLY A 244 3.94 -22.69 -12.50
C GLY A 244 5.45 -22.59 -12.27
N LYS A 245 6.23 -22.13 -13.26
CA LYS A 245 7.70 -22.02 -13.18
C LYS A 245 8.12 -20.54 -13.24
N PRO A 246 9.34 -20.21 -12.71
CA PRO A 246 9.91 -18.87 -12.84
C PRO A 246 10.30 -18.58 -14.30
N LEU A 247 10.36 -17.26 -14.60
CA LEU A 247 10.91 -16.83 -15.88
C LEU A 247 12.45 -17.05 -15.88
N PRO A 248 13.05 -17.50 -16.99
CA PRO A 248 14.48 -17.89 -17.02
C PRO A 248 15.45 -16.76 -16.65
N ARG A 249 15.15 -15.53 -17.01
CA ARG A 249 15.96 -14.34 -16.72
C ARG A 249 15.07 -13.25 -16.13
N PRO A 250 15.60 -12.44 -15.19
CA PRO A 250 14.84 -11.31 -14.64
C PRO A 250 14.51 -10.28 -15.71
N LEU A 251 13.44 -9.54 -15.50
CA LEU A 251 13.06 -8.38 -16.29
C LEU A 251 13.92 -7.21 -15.84
N VAL A 252 14.66 -6.57 -16.75
CA VAL A 252 15.55 -5.46 -16.40
C VAL A 252 15.08 -4.19 -17.09
N ALA A 253 14.68 -3.20 -16.28
CA ALA A 253 14.33 -1.85 -16.71
C ALA A 253 15.53 -0.92 -16.49
N ARG A 254 15.99 -0.25 -17.53
CA ARG A 254 17.06 0.74 -17.45
C ARG A 254 16.49 2.13 -17.60
N VAL A 255 16.63 2.94 -16.56
CA VAL A 255 16.16 4.33 -16.54
C VAL A 255 17.28 5.25 -16.98
N LEU A 256 16.97 6.09 -17.95
CA LEU A 256 17.89 7.09 -18.49
C LEU A 256 17.26 8.48 -18.39
N TYR A 257 18.07 9.49 -18.11
CA TYR A 257 17.73 10.89 -18.29
C TYR A 257 18.71 11.54 -19.25
N ARG A 258 18.21 12.00 -20.39
CA ARG A 258 19.03 12.56 -21.47
C ARG A 258 20.20 11.63 -21.87
N GLY A 259 19.94 10.32 -21.89
CA GLY A 259 20.92 9.29 -22.25
C GLY A 259 21.86 8.82 -21.13
N LEU A 260 21.85 9.49 -19.96
CA LEU A 260 22.67 9.10 -18.82
C LEU A 260 21.86 8.22 -17.83
N PRO A 261 22.50 7.24 -17.17
CA PRO A 261 21.83 6.35 -16.24
C PRO A 261 21.34 7.10 -14.99
N VAL A 262 20.13 6.76 -14.53
CA VAL A 262 19.55 7.32 -13.31
C VAL A 262 19.56 6.26 -12.22
N LYS A 263 20.33 6.50 -11.17
CA LYS A 263 20.43 5.60 -10.02
C LYS A 263 19.39 5.95 -8.94
N ASP A 264 19.14 4.99 -8.05
CA ASP A 264 18.25 5.11 -6.90
C ASP A 264 16.79 5.50 -7.29
N MET A 265 16.40 5.27 -8.56
CA MET A 265 15.03 5.51 -9.03
C MET A 265 14.14 4.35 -8.61
N PRO A 266 13.11 4.58 -7.79
CA PRO A 266 12.14 3.54 -7.46
C PRO A 266 11.30 3.20 -8.68
N LEU A 267 11.12 1.90 -8.92
CA LEU A 267 10.34 1.33 -10.00
C LEU A 267 9.27 0.40 -9.45
N VAL A 268 8.10 0.44 -10.05
CA VAL A 268 7.02 -0.53 -9.83
C VAL A 268 6.86 -1.38 -11.07
N PHE A 269 6.90 -2.71 -10.88
CA PHE A 269 6.61 -3.69 -11.90
C PHE A 269 5.24 -4.30 -11.66
N MET A 270 4.43 -4.42 -12.70
CA MET A 270 3.10 -4.99 -12.61
C MET A 270 2.71 -5.74 -13.87
N PHE A 271 1.96 -6.84 -13.73
CA PHE A 271 1.32 -7.48 -14.86
C PHE A 271 0.18 -6.59 -15.38
N VAL A 272 0.25 -6.21 -16.66
CA VAL A 272 -0.85 -5.52 -17.36
C VAL A 272 -1.61 -6.47 -18.29
N ARG A 273 -1.03 -7.65 -18.57
CA ARG A 273 -1.69 -8.76 -19.26
C ARG A 273 -1.16 -10.08 -18.73
N GLY A 274 -2.06 -10.99 -18.35
CA GLY A 274 -1.75 -12.23 -17.67
C GLY A 274 -1.54 -12.04 -16.19
N GLN A 275 -1.09 -13.09 -15.50
CA GLN A 275 -0.90 -13.12 -14.04
C GLN A 275 0.37 -13.89 -13.69
N GLY A 276 0.94 -13.53 -12.53
CA GLY A 276 2.13 -14.18 -11.99
C GLY A 276 2.64 -13.44 -10.77
N GLN A 277 3.70 -13.94 -10.17
CA GLN A 277 4.35 -13.39 -8.99
C GLN A 277 5.73 -12.84 -9.37
N LEU A 278 6.02 -11.60 -8.99
CA LEU A 278 7.27 -10.92 -9.31
C LEU A 278 7.69 -9.96 -8.18
N ASP A 279 8.93 -9.46 -8.26
CA ASP A 279 9.36 -8.34 -7.44
C ASP A 279 8.67 -7.06 -7.92
N GLU A 280 7.67 -6.59 -7.17
CA GLU A 280 6.84 -5.45 -7.57
C GLU A 280 7.59 -4.12 -7.44
N LYS A 281 8.44 -3.98 -6.42
CA LYS A 281 9.18 -2.74 -6.14
C LYS A 281 10.68 -3.00 -6.13
N VAL A 282 11.39 -2.24 -6.94
CA VAL A 282 12.85 -2.30 -7.01
C VAL A 282 13.41 -0.89 -7.17
N GLN A 283 14.69 -0.71 -6.88
CA GLN A 283 15.41 0.54 -7.13
C GLN A 283 16.49 0.31 -8.18
N THR A 284 16.77 1.34 -8.99
CA THR A 284 17.85 1.29 -9.97
C THR A 284 19.23 1.42 -9.31
N ASN A 285 20.19 0.66 -9.84
CA ASN A 285 21.59 0.71 -9.44
C ASN A 285 22.37 1.88 -10.11
N SER A 286 23.69 1.93 -9.96
CA SER A 286 24.56 2.94 -10.59
C SER A 286 24.53 2.97 -12.12
N GLU A 287 24.11 1.87 -12.76
CA GLU A 287 23.95 1.77 -14.22
C GLU A 287 22.55 2.14 -14.68
N GLY A 288 21.70 2.57 -13.74
CA GLY A 288 20.30 2.90 -13.98
C GLY A 288 19.41 1.68 -14.14
N GLU A 289 19.87 0.48 -13.77
CA GLU A 289 19.15 -0.78 -13.97
C GLU A 289 18.41 -1.22 -12.71
N GLY A 290 17.10 -1.45 -12.82
CA GLY A 290 16.25 -2.11 -11.84
C GLY A 290 15.82 -3.48 -12.36
N SER A 291 15.98 -4.52 -11.55
CA SER A 291 15.76 -5.91 -11.93
C SER A 291 14.63 -6.53 -11.12
N SER A 292 13.58 -6.99 -11.78
CA SER A 292 12.47 -7.74 -11.19
C SER A 292 12.52 -9.20 -11.60
N LYS A 293 12.54 -10.10 -10.63
CA LYS A 293 12.47 -11.54 -10.85
C LYS A 293 11.01 -11.97 -10.88
N VAL A 294 10.65 -12.72 -11.93
CA VAL A 294 9.34 -13.38 -11.99
C VAL A 294 9.49 -14.78 -11.42
N TYR A 295 8.88 -15.02 -10.28
CA TYR A 295 8.98 -16.28 -9.52
C TYR A 295 8.06 -17.35 -10.05
N ARG A 296 6.90 -16.95 -10.58
CA ARG A 296 5.87 -17.87 -11.03
C ARG A 296 4.99 -17.22 -12.08
N LEU A 297 4.71 -17.94 -13.15
CA LEU A 297 3.74 -17.59 -14.17
C LEU A 297 2.42 -18.31 -13.92
N GLU A 298 1.30 -17.62 -13.97
CA GLU A 298 -0.02 -18.18 -13.64
C GLU A 298 -0.97 -18.20 -14.84
N SER A 299 -0.61 -17.56 -15.94
CA SER A 299 -1.41 -17.52 -17.16
C SER A 299 -0.65 -18.06 -18.37
N VAL A 300 -1.36 -18.74 -19.28
CA VAL A 300 -0.87 -19.22 -20.55
C VAL A 300 -0.98 -18.13 -21.61
N GLY A 301 -0.06 -18.15 -22.60
CA GLY A 301 -0.09 -17.28 -23.76
C GLY A 301 0.81 -16.06 -23.65
N ALA A 302 0.43 -14.97 -24.30
CA ALA A 302 1.21 -13.74 -24.27
C ALA A 302 0.96 -12.94 -22.99
N LEU A 303 2.03 -12.65 -22.28
CA LEU A 303 2.01 -11.87 -21.04
C LEU A 303 2.74 -10.56 -21.23
N VAL A 304 2.32 -9.54 -20.49
CA VAL A 304 2.93 -8.21 -20.52
C VAL A 304 3.10 -7.73 -19.08
N VAL A 305 4.32 -7.35 -18.75
CA VAL A 305 4.66 -6.63 -17.51
C VAL A 305 5.04 -5.20 -17.88
N GLU A 306 4.58 -4.23 -17.11
CA GLU A 306 4.97 -2.83 -17.21
C GLU A 306 5.85 -2.46 -16.02
N ALA A 307 7.00 -1.84 -16.30
CA ALA A 307 7.82 -1.16 -15.30
C ALA A 307 7.55 0.34 -15.40
N ARG A 308 7.30 0.99 -14.28
CA ARG A 308 7.00 2.42 -14.20
C ARG A 308 7.79 3.06 -13.08
N ALA A 309 8.29 4.29 -13.29
CA ALA A 309 8.91 5.06 -12.22
C ALA A 309 7.86 5.42 -11.15
N ASP A 310 8.17 5.13 -9.89
CA ASP A 310 7.31 5.49 -8.75
C ASP A 310 7.61 6.93 -8.31
N LEU A 311 7.06 7.88 -9.07
CA LEU A 311 7.22 9.30 -8.78
C LEU A 311 6.56 9.69 -7.45
N ALA A 312 5.53 8.95 -7.00
CA ALA A 312 4.85 9.21 -5.75
C ALA A 312 5.74 8.85 -4.54
N GLU A 313 6.57 7.82 -4.65
CA GLU A 313 7.57 7.48 -3.63
C GLU A 313 8.66 8.56 -3.52
N ILE A 314 9.02 9.21 -4.65
CA ILE A 314 10.07 10.25 -4.67
C ILE A 314 9.55 11.60 -4.16
N MET A 315 8.43 12.04 -4.68
CA MET A 315 7.91 13.41 -4.51
C MET A 315 6.77 13.52 -3.50
N GLY A 316 6.19 12.38 -3.09
CA GLY A 316 4.96 12.32 -2.30
C GLY A 316 3.69 12.45 -3.15
N ALA A 317 2.61 11.82 -2.70
CA ALA A 317 1.33 11.79 -3.43
C ALA A 317 0.74 13.18 -3.68
N ARG A 318 0.90 14.10 -2.73
CA ARG A 318 0.40 15.48 -2.84
C ARG A 318 1.07 16.28 -3.94
N ALA A 319 2.41 16.16 -4.08
CA ALA A 319 3.14 16.83 -5.16
C ALA A 319 2.70 16.33 -6.54
N ILE A 320 2.47 15.01 -6.67
CA ILE A 320 1.95 14.41 -7.90
C ILE A 320 0.55 14.93 -8.24
N GLU A 321 -0.34 15.02 -7.26
CA GLU A 321 -1.70 15.54 -7.46
C GLU A 321 -1.68 17.02 -7.89
N ALA A 322 -0.79 17.82 -7.33
CA ALA A 322 -0.62 19.23 -7.70
C ALA A 322 -0.09 19.40 -9.14
N LEU A 323 0.79 18.51 -9.58
CA LEU A 323 1.43 18.54 -10.91
C LEU A 323 0.55 18.00 -12.05
N LYS A 324 -0.70 17.62 -11.82
CA LYS A 324 -1.83 17.20 -12.71
C LYS A 324 -1.55 16.55 -14.09
N VAL A 325 -0.35 16.62 -14.64
CA VAL A 325 -0.06 16.34 -16.07
C VAL A 325 1.12 15.40 -16.29
N VAL A 326 1.82 14.97 -15.25
CA VAL A 326 3.06 14.21 -15.43
C VAL A 326 2.79 12.71 -15.50
N GLU A 327 2.68 12.17 -16.71
CA GLU A 327 2.70 10.70 -16.88
C GLU A 327 4.08 10.16 -16.51
N ALA A 328 4.11 9.23 -15.54
CA ALA A 328 5.33 8.55 -15.18
C ALA A 328 5.88 7.76 -16.38
N PRO A 329 7.19 7.83 -16.66
CA PRO A 329 7.81 7.04 -17.72
C PRO A 329 7.59 5.55 -17.46
N ARG A 330 7.34 4.80 -18.54
CA ARG A 330 7.05 3.37 -18.49
C ARG A 330 7.81 2.58 -19.56
N GLY A 331 8.18 1.36 -19.21
CA GLY A 331 8.74 0.37 -20.11
C GLY A 331 7.91 -0.91 -20.09
N ARG A 332 7.72 -1.57 -21.25
CA ARG A 332 6.93 -2.79 -21.34
C ARG A 332 7.79 -3.98 -21.69
N PHE A 333 7.54 -5.07 -20.99
CA PHE A 333 8.13 -6.38 -21.24
C PHE A 333 7.06 -7.28 -21.82
N THR A 334 7.39 -7.93 -22.93
CA THR A 334 6.55 -8.95 -23.57
C THR A 334 7.24 -10.30 -23.47
N PHE A 335 6.52 -11.34 -23.11
CA PHE A 335 6.99 -12.71 -23.10
C PHE A 335 5.81 -13.68 -23.24
N SER A 336 6.08 -14.97 -23.38
CA SER A 336 5.04 -15.98 -23.50
C SER A 336 5.21 -17.07 -22.45
N ALA A 337 4.10 -17.64 -21.99
CA ALA A 337 4.09 -18.80 -21.16
C ALA A 337 3.35 -19.95 -21.84
N GLU A 338 3.96 -21.11 -21.86
CA GLU A 338 3.38 -22.34 -22.35
C GLU A 338 2.73 -23.10 -21.18
N ALA A 339 1.64 -23.83 -21.45
CA ALA A 339 1.07 -24.73 -20.49
C ALA A 339 2.05 -25.86 -20.18
N VAL A 340 2.02 -26.37 -18.94
CA VAL A 340 2.74 -27.60 -18.58
C VAL A 340 2.17 -28.76 -19.38
N LYS A 341 3.03 -29.46 -20.11
CA LYS A 341 2.64 -30.60 -20.96
C LYS A 341 2.74 -31.90 -20.19
N VAL A 342 1.63 -32.65 -20.14
CA VAL A 342 1.50 -33.87 -19.34
C VAL A 342 1.20 -35.07 -20.22
N VAL A 343 1.87 -36.18 -19.94
CA VAL A 343 1.54 -37.51 -20.45
C VAL A 343 0.84 -38.30 -19.36
N VAL A 344 -0.25 -38.96 -19.69
CA VAL A 344 -0.95 -39.88 -18.77
C VAL A 344 -0.92 -41.30 -19.33
N ARG A 345 -0.53 -42.26 -18.49
CA ARG A 345 -0.49 -43.65 -18.87
C ARG A 345 -0.84 -44.56 -17.67
N VAL A 346 -2.00 -45.19 -17.72
CA VAL A 346 -2.49 -46.05 -16.63
C VAL A 346 -2.74 -47.49 -17.17
N SER A 347 -2.20 -48.46 -16.46
CA SER A 347 -2.55 -49.87 -16.66
C SER A 347 -3.81 -50.22 -15.89
N GLU A 348 -4.87 -50.61 -16.57
CA GLU A 348 -6.17 -50.87 -15.93
C GLU A 348 -6.66 -52.28 -16.25
N GLU A 349 -7.09 -53.03 -15.19
CA GLU A 349 -7.60 -54.37 -15.29
C GLU A 349 -8.92 -54.53 -14.52
N ASN A 350 -9.90 -55.18 -15.16
CA ASN A 350 -11.14 -55.57 -14.52
C ASN A 350 -11.20 -57.10 -14.35
N LEU A 351 -11.08 -57.56 -13.11
CA LEU A 351 -11.05 -59.01 -12.77
C LEU A 351 -9.98 -59.79 -13.56
N GLY A 352 -8.78 -59.21 -13.67
CA GLY A 352 -7.66 -59.79 -14.42
C GLY A 352 -7.72 -59.65 -15.94
N VAL A 353 -8.76 -59.02 -16.48
CA VAL A 353 -8.89 -58.73 -17.90
C VAL A 353 -8.55 -57.25 -18.16
N ARG A 354 -7.63 -57.04 -19.06
CA ARG A 354 -7.20 -55.68 -19.42
C ARG A 354 -8.35 -54.83 -19.97
N VAL A 355 -8.47 -53.59 -19.47
CA VAL A 355 -9.40 -52.57 -19.99
C VAL A 355 -8.63 -51.74 -21.00
N LEU A 356 -9.08 -51.72 -22.25
CA LEU A 356 -8.39 -50.99 -23.35
C LEU A 356 -8.53 -49.48 -23.19
N ASP A 357 -9.74 -49.03 -22.84
CA ASP A 357 -10.05 -47.61 -22.58
C ASP A 357 -10.14 -47.42 -21.07
N SER A 358 -9.03 -46.99 -20.49
CA SER A 358 -8.90 -46.81 -19.04
C SER A 358 -9.78 -45.68 -18.52
N PHE A 359 -10.63 -45.97 -17.55
CA PHE A 359 -11.47 -44.99 -16.88
C PHE A 359 -10.61 -44.01 -16.06
N VAL A 360 -9.55 -44.52 -15.40
CA VAL A 360 -8.63 -43.71 -14.59
C VAL A 360 -7.83 -42.74 -15.50
N GLU A 361 -7.29 -43.22 -16.63
CA GLU A 361 -6.56 -42.38 -17.61
C GLU A 361 -7.48 -41.30 -18.14
N ALA A 362 -8.71 -41.63 -18.55
CA ALA A 362 -9.68 -40.67 -19.06
C ALA A 362 -10.09 -39.61 -18.05
N ALA A 363 -10.32 -40.02 -16.79
CA ALA A 363 -10.67 -39.08 -15.73
C ALA A 363 -9.54 -38.11 -15.41
N ILE A 364 -8.29 -38.57 -15.33
CA ILE A 364 -7.11 -37.72 -15.11
C ILE A 364 -6.93 -36.76 -16.28
N VAL A 365 -7.04 -37.24 -17.53
CA VAL A 365 -6.95 -36.36 -18.73
C VAL A 365 -8.02 -35.29 -18.69
N ALA A 366 -9.25 -35.60 -18.35
CA ALA A 366 -10.33 -34.64 -18.24
C ALA A 366 -10.06 -33.57 -17.15
N GLU A 367 -9.54 -33.99 -15.99
CA GLU A 367 -9.22 -33.09 -14.89
C GLU A 367 -8.03 -32.15 -15.24
N LEU A 368 -6.96 -32.72 -15.83
CA LEU A 368 -5.81 -31.94 -16.31
C LEU A 368 -6.23 -30.89 -17.36
N THR A 369 -7.09 -31.30 -18.31
CA THR A 369 -7.59 -30.37 -19.35
C THR A 369 -8.40 -29.24 -18.72
N ARG A 370 -9.24 -29.56 -17.75
CA ARG A 370 -10.02 -28.54 -16.99
C ARG A 370 -9.11 -27.60 -16.18
N ALA A 371 -8.01 -28.13 -15.66
CA ALA A 371 -6.99 -27.36 -14.94
C ALA A 371 -6.03 -26.57 -15.84
N GLY A 372 -6.18 -26.62 -17.17
CA GLY A 372 -5.39 -25.83 -18.12
C GLY A 372 -4.03 -26.44 -18.53
N PHE A 373 -3.79 -27.71 -18.25
CA PHE A 373 -2.61 -28.45 -18.71
C PHE A 373 -2.74 -28.81 -20.18
N ALA A 374 -1.61 -28.85 -20.89
CA ALA A 374 -1.52 -29.41 -22.22
C ALA A 374 -1.33 -30.93 -22.12
N VAL A 375 -2.33 -31.71 -22.52
CA VAL A 375 -2.26 -33.17 -22.39
C VAL A 375 -1.89 -33.81 -23.74
N VAL A 376 -0.90 -34.68 -23.71
CA VAL A 376 -0.53 -35.53 -24.88
C VAL A 376 -1.67 -36.49 -25.16
N SER A 377 -2.01 -36.68 -26.45
CA SER A 377 -3.09 -37.59 -26.81
C SER A 377 -2.84 -38.99 -26.29
N PRO A 378 -3.87 -39.74 -25.81
CA PRO A 378 -3.71 -41.09 -25.32
C PRO A 378 -3.10 -42.03 -26.38
N GLU A 379 -3.37 -41.82 -27.66
CA GLU A 379 -2.82 -42.59 -28.74
C GLU A 379 -1.30 -42.38 -28.89
N GLU A 380 -0.84 -41.11 -28.84
CA GLU A 380 0.56 -40.77 -28.88
C GLU A 380 1.30 -41.28 -27.64
N ALA A 381 0.68 -41.15 -26.46
CA ALA A 381 1.20 -41.69 -25.22
C ALA A 381 1.38 -43.22 -25.29
N ARG A 382 0.40 -43.96 -25.88
CA ARG A 382 0.45 -45.43 -26.05
C ARG A 382 1.57 -45.85 -27.02
N ARG A 383 1.84 -45.04 -28.04
CA ARG A 383 2.87 -45.33 -29.05
C ARG A 383 4.28 -45.30 -28.47
N TRP A 384 4.54 -44.35 -27.62
CA TRP A 384 5.88 -44.07 -27.14
C TRP A 384 6.17 -44.48 -25.70
N PHE A 385 5.13 -44.79 -24.91
CA PHE A 385 5.28 -45.23 -23.54
C PHE A 385 4.53 -46.58 -23.31
N SER A 386 5.29 -47.64 -23.20
CA SER A 386 4.75 -49.01 -23.06
C SER A 386 4.22 -49.27 -21.64
N LEU A 387 3.34 -50.28 -21.51
CA LEU A 387 2.89 -50.76 -20.19
C LEU A 387 4.01 -51.34 -19.34
N ALA A 388 5.04 -51.96 -19.96
CA ALA A 388 6.23 -52.42 -19.24
C ALA A 388 6.94 -51.25 -18.58
N GLY A 389 7.07 -50.08 -19.27
CA GLY A 389 7.59 -48.84 -18.70
C GLY A 389 6.74 -48.30 -17.54
N VAL A 390 5.40 -48.43 -17.61
CA VAL A 390 4.51 -48.09 -16.49
C VAL A 390 4.78 -49.01 -15.28
N GLN A 391 4.95 -50.31 -15.49
CA GLN A 391 5.26 -51.25 -14.41
C GLN A 391 6.60 -50.93 -13.73
N GLN A 392 7.65 -50.65 -14.52
CA GLN A 392 8.95 -50.22 -14.00
C GLN A 392 8.85 -48.95 -13.18
N ALA A 393 8.13 -47.96 -13.70
CA ALA A 393 7.91 -46.69 -12.98
C ALA A 393 7.13 -46.86 -11.68
N MET A 394 6.11 -47.73 -11.66
CA MET A 394 5.39 -48.07 -10.43
C MET A 394 6.28 -48.83 -9.43
N GLY A 395 7.31 -49.55 -9.91
CA GLY A 395 8.36 -50.16 -9.10
C GLY A 395 9.45 -49.22 -8.60
N GLY A 396 9.43 -47.95 -9.04
CA GLY A 396 10.43 -46.91 -8.64
C GLY A 396 11.54 -46.68 -9.67
N GLU A 397 11.50 -47.34 -10.83
CA GLU A 397 12.46 -47.15 -11.92
C GLU A 397 11.96 -46.11 -12.92
N TYR A 398 12.36 -44.87 -12.76
CA TYR A 398 11.81 -43.71 -13.53
C TYR A 398 12.51 -43.43 -14.85
N ARG A 399 13.54 -44.20 -15.24
CA ARG A 399 14.27 -44.01 -16.49
C ARG A 399 13.36 -44.05 -17.72
N ALA A 400 12.46 -45.04 -17.79
CA ALA A 400 11.51 -45.15 -18.89
C ALA A 400 10.53 -43.97 -18.97
N VAL A 401 10.15 -43.41 -17.81
CA VAL A 401 9.33 -42.19 -17.70
C VAL A 401 10.07 -40.97 -18.27
N GLN A 402 11.33 -40.78 -17.88
CA GLN A 402 12.15 -39.69 -18.35
C GLN A 402 12.40 -39.74 -19.86
N GLU A 403 12.66 -40.94 -20.40
CA GLU A 403 12.86 -41.17 -21.83
C GLU A 403 11.57 -40.91 -22.63
N ALA A 404 10.43 -41.40 -22.16
CA ALA A 404 9.12 -41.18 -22.78
C ALA A 404 8.74 -39.68 -22.71
N GLY A 405 8.91 -39.03 -21.56
CA GLY A 405 8.62 -37.63 -21.36
C GLY A 405 9.47 -36.72 -22.27
N LYS A 406 10.78 -36.97 -22.37
CA LYS A 406 11.68 -36.26 -23.27
C LYS A 406 11.28 -36.41 -24.74
N ARG A 407 10.94 -37.63 -25.16
CA ARG A 407 10.53 -37.92 -26.54
C ARG A 407 9.22 -37.25 -26.93
N LEU A 408 8.28 -37.17 -25.98
CA LEU A 408 6.97 -36.53 -26.15
C LEU A 408 7.00 -35.02 -25.86
N GLY A 409 8.13 -34.49 -25.40
CA GLY A 409 8.27 -33.11 -24.97
C GLY A 409 7.35 -32.76 -23.78
N ALA A 410 7.11 -33.74 -22.91
CA ALA A 410 6.27 -33.57 -21.75
C ALA A 410 7.11 -33.16 -20.52
N ASP A 411 6.54 -32.31 -19.68
CA ASP A 411 7.16 -31.86 -18.44
C ASP A 411 6.90 -32.85 -17.29
N VAL A 412 5.71 -33.44 -17.30
CA VAL A 412 5.24 -34.40 -16.28
C VAL A 412 4.69 -35.63 -16.97
N VAL A 413 5.00 -36.77 -16.41
CA VAL A 413 4.41 -38.05 -16.81
C VAL A 413 3.66 -38.64 -15.63
N ILE A 414 2.36 -38.85 -15.81
CA ILE A 414 1.51 -39.52 -14.83
C ILE A 414 1.40 -41.00 -15.19
N VAL A 415 1.85 -41.82 -14.28
CA VAL A 415 1.77 -43.30 -14.41
C VAL A 415 0.86 -43.87 -13.33
N GLY A 416 0.16 -44.94 -13.66
CA GLY A 416 -0.71 -45.56 -12.67
C GLY A 416 -1.08 -47.02 -12.99
N ARG A 417 -1.62 -47.66 -11.98
CA ARG A 417 -2.20 -49.00 -12.06
C ARG A 417 -3.54 -48.99 -11.37
N ALA A 418 -4.56 -49.51 -12.04
CA ALA A 418 -5.87 -49.75 -11.43
C ALA A 418 -6.32 -51.22 -11.66
N SER A 419 -6.95 -51.81 -10.67
CA SER A 419 -7.44 -53.20 -10.79
C SER A 419 -8.68 -53.41 -9.92
N THR A 420 -9.45 -54.43 -10.28
CA THR A 420 -10.61 -54.85 -9.48
C THR A 420 -10.48 -56.31 -9.03
N ILE A 421 -11.05 -56.58 -7.86
CA ILE A 421 -11.22 -57.90 -7.32
C ILE A 421 -12.68 -58.13 -7.00
N PHE A 422 -13.15 -59.39 -7.19
CA PHE A 422 -14.50 -59.79 -6.83
C PHE A 422 -14.61 -59.97 -5.31
N SER A 423 -15.71 -59.52 -4.73
CA SER A 423 -16.06 -59.78 -3.33
C SER A 423 -16.96 -61.01 -3.24
N SER A 424 -16.60 -61.96 -2.39
CA SER A 424 -17.44 -63.14 -2.10
C SER A 424 -18.67 -62.78 -1.25
N GLN A 425 -18.77 -61.61 -0.67
CA GLN A 425 -19.93 -61.14 0.10
C GLN A 425 -21.09 -60.82 -0.85
N ALA A 426 -22.11 -61.66 -0.83
CA ALA A 426 -23.32 -61.46 -1.61
C ALA A 426 -24.29 -60.51 -0.86
N LEU A 427 -24.70 -59.44 -1.52
CA LEU A 427 -25.76 -58.56 -1.08
C LEU A 427 -27.01 -58.88 -1.93
N GLY A 428 -27.71 -59.91 -1.57
CA GLY A 428 -28.84 -60.40 -2.36
C GLY A 428 -28.42 -60.84 -3.77
N THR A 429 -29.10 -60.38 -4.84
CA THR A 429 -28.76 -60.69 -6.24
C THR A 429 -27.62 -59.85 -6.81
N ALA A 430 -27.21 -58.79 -6.11
CA ALA A 430 -26.18 -57.86 -6.57
C ALA A 430 -24.76 -58.41 -6.31
N LYS A 431 -23.92 -58.38 -7.34
CA LYS A 431 -22.49 -58.67 -7.24
C LYS A 431 -21.71 -57.43 -6.85
N CYS A 432 -20.70 -57.57 -5.98
CA CYS A 432 -19.84 -56.52 -5.51
C CYS A 432 -18.40 -56.76 -5.99
N CYS A 433 -17.75 -55.70 -6.45
CA CYS A 433 -16.32 -55.66 -6.71
C CYS A 433 -15.67 -54.50 -5.98
N TYR A 434 -14.42 -54.66 -5.60
CA TYR A 434 -13.59 -53.58 -5.03
C TYR A 434 -12.55 -53.14 -6.07
N ALA A 435 -12.43 -51.85 -6.28
CA ALA A 435 -11.37 -51.29 -7.09
C ALA A 435 -10.25 -50.71 -6.18
N ARG A 436 -9.05 -50.84 -6.70
CA ARG A 436 -7.85 -50.17 -6.20
C ARG A 436 -7.19 -49.41 -7.35
N ALA A 437 -6.73 -48.20 -7.10
CA ALA A 437 -5.90 -47.43 -8.05
C ALA A 437 -4.74 -46.76 -7.33
N THR A 438 -3.54 -46.82 -7.91
CA THR A 438 -2.32 -46.13 -7.45
C THR A 438 -1.77 -45.36 -8.62
N VAL A 439 -1.53 -44.06 -8.43
CA VAL A 439 -1.09 -43.15 -9.47
C VAL A 439 0.05 -42.29 -8.94
N ARG A 440 1.05 -41.98 -9.80
CA ARG A 440 2.16 -41.10 -9.48
C ARG A 440 2.37 -40.11 -10.62
N ALA A 441 2.59 -38.85 -10.29
CA ALA A 441 3.03 -37.80 -11.22
C ALA A 441 4.54 -37.58 -11.04
N ILE A 442 5.29 -37.71 -12.12
CA ILE A 442 6.76 -37.73 -12.11
C ILE A 442 7.27 -36.62 -13.03
N GLU A 443 8.15 -35.79 -12.53
CA GLU A 443 8.82 -34.75 -13.35
C GLU A 443 9.80 -35.42 -14.32
N THR A 444 9.67 -35.07 -15.61
CA THR A 444 10.49 -35.68 -16.67
C THR A 444 11.98 -35.36 -16.51
N SER A 445 12.31 -34.13 -16.06
CA SER A 445 13.70 -33.66 -16.00
C SER A 445 14.51 -34.32 -14.88
N SER A 446 13.94 -34.39 -13.66
CA SER A 446 14.58 -34.88 -12.45
C SER A 446 14.25 -36.36 -12.15
N GLY A 447 13.09 -36.85 -12.55
CA GLY A 447 12.53 -38.11 -12.10
C GLY A 447 11.90 -38.01 -10.72
N GLU A 448 11.70 -36.83 -10.17
CA GLU A 448 11.07 -36.58 -8.87
C GLU A 448 9.57 -36.89 -8.93
N VAL A 449 9.04 -37.47 -7.86
CA VAL A 449 7.60 -37.68 -7.71
C VAL A 449 6.95 -36.43 -7.16
N LEU A 450 6.23 -35.71 -8.02
CA LEU A 450 5.57 -34.42 -7.66
C LEU A 450 4.27 -34.67 -6.87
N ALA A 451 3.56 -35.75 -7.18
CA ALA A 451 2.33 -36.15 -6.49
C ALA A 451 2.12 -37.66 -6.58
N ALA A 452 1.46 -38.23 -5.58
CA ALA A 452 1.07 -39.60 -5.55
C ALA A 452 -0.31 -39.72 -4.89
N ALA A 453 -1.15 -40.64 -5.43
CA ALA A 453 -2.46 -40.94 -4.88
C ALA A 453 -2.65 -42.47 -4.87
N ASP A 454 -3.22 -43.01 -3.81
CA ASP A 454 -3.55 -44.44 -3.65
C ASP A 454 -4.95 -44.57 -3.04
N LEU A 455 -5.86 -45.15 -3.80
CA LEU A 455 -7.20 -45.43 -3.33
C LEU A 455 -7.45 -46.93 -3.39
N SER A 456 -7.99 -47.51 -2.34
CA SER A 456 -8.33 -48.91 -2.24
C SER A 456 -9.75 -49.12 -1.73
N GLN A 457 -10.28 -50.34 -1.92
CA GLN A 457 -11.60 -50.76 -1.42
C GLN A 457 -12.80 -49.92 -1.91
N VAL A 458 -12.69 -49.31 -3.11
CA VAL A 458 -13.80 -48.56 -3.71
C VAL A 458 -14.81 -49.54 -4.30
N LYS A 459 -16.06 -49.55 -3.79
CA LYS A 459 -17.10 -50.54 -4.13
C LYS A 459 -17.83 -50.19 -5.41
N GLY A 460 -18.11 -51.22 -6.22
CA GLY A 460 -19.06 -51.17 -7.32
C GLY A 460 -20.07 -52.29 -7.26
N PHE A 461 -21.32 -52.02 -7.48
CA PHE A 461 -22.41 -52.97 -7.44
C PHE A 461 -23.11 -53.09 -8.79
N ALA A 462 -23.38 -54.30 -9.27
CA ALA A 462 -24.16 -54.58 -10.46
C ALA A 462 -24.73 -56.03 -10.45
N ASN A 463 -25.54 -56.37 -11.45
CA ASN A 463 -26.08 -57.72 -11.62
C ASN A 463 -25.05 -58.76 -12.08
N THR A 464 -23.89 -58.35 -12.61
CA THR A 464 -22.79 -59.23 -12.96
C THR A 464 -21.47 -58.74 -12.39
N ALA A 465 -20.52 -59.63 -12.07
CA ALA A 465 -19.21 -59.26 -11.55
C ALA A 465 -18.44 -58.32 -12.50
N LYS A 466 -18.49 -58.60 -13.82
CA LYS A 466 -17.85 -57.75 -14.84
C LYS A 466 -18.40 -56.29 -14.79
N LYS A 467 -19.73 -56.13 -14.74
CA LYS A 467 -20.36 -54.78 -14.63
C LYS A 467 -20.08 -54.12 -13.27
N ALA A 468 -20.05 -54.90 -12.18
CA ALA A 468 -19.72 -54.40 -10.84
C ALA A 468 -18.27 -53.85 -10.81
N GLY A 469 -17.31 -54.58 -11.39
CA GLY A 469 -15.94 -54.15 -11.49
C GLY A 469 -15.78 -52.85 -12.32
N LEU A 470 -16.47 -52.76 -13.47
CA LEU A 470 -16.45 -51.53 -14.27
C LEU A 470 -17.05 -50.32 -13.51
N LYS A 471 -18.10 -50.53 -12.70
CA LYS A 471 -18.62 -49.44 -11.83
C LYS A 471 -17.62 -49.05 -10.74
N ALA A 472 -16.94 -50.02 -10.12
CA ALA A 472 -15.90 -49.74 -9.13
C ALA A 472 -14.74 -48.98 -9.74
N LEU A 473 -14.32 -49.27 -10.99
CA LEU A 473 -13.29 -48.50 -11.71
C LEU A 473 -13.73 -47.08 -12.00
N ARG A 474 -14.96 -46.86 -12.41
CA ARG A 474 -15.50 -45.50 -12.60
C ARG A 474 -15.51 -44.69 -11.32
N GLU A 475 -15.90 -45.34 -10.21
CA GLU A 475 -15.97 -44.67 -8.92
C GLU A 475 -14.57 -44.29 -8.41
N VAL A 476 -13.58 -45.21 -8.53
CA VAL A 476 -12.19 -44.90 -8.13
C VAL A 476 -11.56 -43.86 -9.03
N SER A 477 -11.89 -43.83 -10.33
CA SER A 477 -11.38 -42.85 -11.27
C SER A 477 -11.85 -41.43 -10.94
N ALA A 478 -13.13 -41.26 -10.57
CA ALA A 478 -13.70 -39.98 -10.20
C ALA A 478 -13.07 -39.38 -8.92
N ARG A 479 -12.60 -40.24 -8.02
CA ARG A 479 -11.96 -39.84 -6.75
C ARG A 479 -10.47 -39.57 -6.92
N ILE A 480 -9.74 -40.45 -7.64
CA ILE A 480 -8.28 -40.35 -7.73
C ILE A 480 -7.81 -39.20 -8.67
N ALA A 481 -8.62 -38.85 -9.67
CA ALA A 481 -8.24 -37.79 -10.61
C ALA A 481 -8.02 -36.43 -9.95
N PRO A 482 -8.92 -35.89 -9.10
CA PRO A 482 -8.66 -34.62 -8.40
C PRO A 482 -7.50 -34.74 -7.38
N GLU A 483 -7.30 -35.92 -6.73
CA GLU A 483 -6.22 -36.10 -5.77
C GLU A 483 -4.83 -36.04 -6.43
N ILE A 484 -4.67 -36.53 -7.66
CA ILE A 484 -3.38 -36.48 -8.36
C ILE A 484 -3.16 -35.16 -9.11
N VAL A 485 -4.23 -34.52 -9.58
CA VAL A 485 -4.12 -33.28 -10.35
C VAL A 485 -4.05 -32.05 -9.45
N GLY A 486 -4.76 -32.02 -8.32
CA GLY A 486 -4.78 -30.87 -7.39
C GLY A 486 -3.39 -30.36 -6.99
N PRO A 487 -2.46 -31.22 -6.53
CA PRO A 487 -1.11 -30.80 -6.17
C PRO A 487 -0.24 -30.29 -7.35
N LEU A 488 -0.62 -30.58 -8.59
CA LEU A 488 0.08 -30.14 -9.80
C LEU A 488 -0.40 -28.77 -10.30
N GLN A 489 -1.53 -28.30 -9.79
CA GLN A 489 -2.06 -26.98 -10.18
C GLN A 489 -1.12 -25.86 -9.72
N PRO A 490 -0.97 -24.82 -10.50
CA PRO A 490 -0.11 -23.70 -10.22
C PRO A 490 -0.56 -22.84 -9.03
#